data_1a2c9fe6e91de8123861d9c500884fe5
#
_entry.id   1a2c9fe6e91de8123861d9c500884fe5
#
_cell.length_a   1.000
_cell.length_b   1.000
_cell.length_c   1.000
_cell.angle_alpha   90.00
_cell.angle_beta   90.00
_cell.angle_gamma   90.00
#
_symmetry.space_group_name_H-M   'P 1'
#
loop_
_entity.id
_entity.type
_entity.pdbx_description
1 polymer ?
#
loop_
_entity_poly.entity_id
_entity_poly.type
_entity_poly.pdbx_seq_one_letter_code
_entity_poly.pdbx_strand_id
1 'polypeptide(L)'
;LWGVMHNGVTLNPKAIEAVENLKKNSKKIVFLSNAPRPSSKVINFLLKMKMDKKYLEHVMTSGEAAMYAINQKKFGKTFYHLGPTRDISVFEKVKDNRTDLQNCDFILCTGLFDDYDNDLGYYKKLLLKHVSKKLICTNPDLIVHRGSVEELCAGSVAKVFEDLGGEVVYFGKPHKEVYDMCFGPKEKVLAIGDNLRTCLL
;
A
#
# COMPACT_ATOMS: atom_id res chain seq x y z
N LEU A 1 -4.31 -9.71 -1.81
CA LEU A 1 -5.78 -9.70 -1.59
C LEU A 1 -6.53 -9.39 -2.88
N TRP A 2 -6.32 -8.21 -3.46
CA TRP A 2 -6.90 -7.83 -4.75
C TRP A 2 -6.39 -8.78 -5.84
N GLY A 3 -7.25 -9.22 -6.75
CA GLY A 3 -6.91 -10.20 -7.79
C GLY A 3 -7.00 -11.66 -7.33
N VAL A 4 -6.62 -11.97 -6.09
CA VAL A 4 -6.66 -13.34 -5.51
C VAL A 4 -7.97 -13.58 -4.77
N MET A 5 -8.21 -12.81 -3.69
CA MET A 5 -9.37 -13.03 -2.80
C MET A 5 -10.64 -12.35 -3.31
N HIS A 6 -10.51 -11.25 -4.04
CA HIS A 6 -11.62 -10.47 -4.61
C HIS A 6 -11.17 -9.66 -5.84
N ASN A 7 -12.14 -9.26 -6.65
CA ASN A 7 -11.95 -8.40 -7.83
C ASN A 7 -12.37 -6.94 -7.59
N GLY A 8 -12.56 -6.54 -6.33
CA GLY A 8 -13.06 -5.22 -5.95
C GLY A 8 -14.58 -5.13 -5.79
N VAL A 9 -15.32 -6.11 -6.30
CA VAL A 9 -16.79 -6.17 -6.26
C VAL A 9 -17.28 -7.41 -5.52
N THR A 10 -16.70 -8.57 -5.81
CA THR A 10 -17.11 -9.88 -5.25
C THR A 10 -15.90 -10.65 -4.74
N LEU A 11 -16.13 -11.50 -3.74
CA LEU A 11 -15.16 -12.48 -3.29
C LEU A 11 -15.00 -13.60 -4.32
N ASN A 12 -13.80 -14.18 -4.37
CA ASN A 12 -13.51 -15.38 -5.15
C ASN A 12 -13.85 -16.63 -4.32
N PRO A 13 -14.91 -17.39 -4.66
CA PRO A 13 -15.32 -18.55 -3.85
C PRO A 13 -14.24 -19.64 -3.71
N LYS A 14 -13.48 -19.88 -4.78
CA LYS A 14 -12.38 -20.86 -4.77
C LYS A 14 -11.24 -20.44 -3.85
N ALA A 15 -10.94 -19.14 -3.77
CA ALA A 15 -9.94 -18.62 -2.86
C ALA A 15 -10.40 -18.73 -1.39
N ILE A 16 -11.68 -18.51 -1.12
CA ILE A 16 -12.26 -18.71 0.22
C ILE A 16 -12.18 -20.19 0.62
N GLU A 17 -12.54 -21.11 -0.27
CA GLU A 17 -12.42 -22.56 -0.04
C GLU A 17 -10.97 -22.97 0.27
N ALA A 18 -10.00 -22.45 -0.49
CA ALA A 18 -8.58 -22.69 -0.25
C ALA A 18 -8.14 -22.19 1.15
N VAL A 19 -8.55 -20.98 1.54
CA VAL A 19 -8.29 -20.40 2.86
C VAL A 19 -8.91 -21.28 3.96
N GLU A 20 -10.13 -21.76 3.78
CA GLU A 20 -10.79 -22.65 4.73
C GLU A 20 -10.03 -23.97 4.90
N ASN A 21 -9.59 -24.58 3.81
CA ASN A 21 -8.81 -25.80 3.83
C ASN A 21 -7.46 -25.61 4.52
N LEU A 22 -6.78 -24.49 4.29
CA LEU A 22 -5.54 -24.14 4.98
C LEU A 22 -5.75 -24.00 6.49
N LYS A 23 -6.82 -23.33 6.93
CA LYS A 23 -7.16 -23.20 8.36
C LYS A 23 -7.49 -24.56 8.99
N LYS A 24 -8.26 -25.43 8.32
CA LYS A 24 -8.52 -26.82 8.78
C LYS A 24 -7.24 -27.62 8.98
N ASN A 25 -6.20 -27.32 8.20
CA ASN A 25 -4.87 -27.95 8.33
C ASN A 25 -3.91 -27.14 9.22
N SER A 26 -4.41 -26.30 10.10
CA SER A 26 -3.65 -25.53 11.10
C SER A 26 -2.54 -24.65 10.48
N LYS A 27 -2.74 -24.16 9.25
CA LYS A 27 -1.81 -23.22 8.61
C LYS A 27 -2.11 -21.80 9.05
N LYS A 28 -1.08 -21.05 9.44
CA LYS A 28 -1.15 -19.60 9.64
C LYS A 28 -1.34 -18.93 8.29
N ILE A 29 -2.29 -18.03 8.20
CA ILE A 29 -2.59 -17.29 6.98
C ILE A 29 -2.39 -15.82 7.27
N VAL A 30 -1.62 -15.13 6.42
CA VAL A 30 -1.45 -13.68 6.46
C VAL A 30 -1.92 -13.11 5.13
N PHE A 31 -2.88 -12.18 5.18
CA PHE A 31 -3.28 -11.43 4.01
C PHE A 31 -2.44 -10.17 3.88
N LEU A 32 -1.61 -10.13 2.85
CA LEU A 32 -0.76 -8.99 2.54
C LEU A 32 -1.34 -8.20 1.36
N SER A 33 -1.46 -6.88 1.53
CA SER A 33 -2.04 -5.97 0.54
C SER A 33 -1.16 -4.74 0.33
N ASN A 34 -1.04 -4.29 -0.93
CA ASN A 34 -0.42 -3.02 -1.28
C ASN A 34 -1.36 -1.81 -1.08
N ALA A 35 -2.50 -2.00 -0.40
CA ALA A 35 -3.39 -0.90 -0.08
C ALA A 35 -2.69 0.17 0.77
N PRO A 36 -2.75 1.45 0.39
CA PRO A 36 -2.10 2.54 1.12
C PRO A 36 -2.78 2.86 2.46
N ARG A 37 -3.81 2.12 2.84
CA ARG A 37 -4.68 2.37 4.00
C ARG A 37 -4.36 1.44 5.16
N PRO A 38 -4.73 1.82 6.42
CA PRO A 38 -4.59 0.93 7.57
C PRO A 38 -5.31 -0.41 7.39
N SER A 39 -4.77 -1.48 7.94
CA SER A 39 -5.35 -2.83 7.88
C SER A 39 -6.80 -2.88 8.32
N SER A 40 -7.20 -2.09 9.33
CA SER A 40 -8.58 -1.98 9.80
C SER A 40 -9.57 -1.54 8.71
N LYS A 41 -9.15 -0.66 7.80
CA LYS A 41 -10.00 -0.22 6.67
C LYS A 41 -10.17 -1.32 5.63
N VAL A 42 -9.11 -2.09 5.37
CA VAL A 42 -9.16 -3.25 4.46
C VAL A 42 -10.02 -4.37 5.07
N ILE A 43 -9.86 -4.66 6.36
CA ILE A 43 -10.72 -5.62 7.08
C ILE A 43 -12.19 -5.22 6.97
N ASN A 44 -12.54 -3.96 7.25
CA ASN A 44 -13.92 -3.47 7.14
C ASN A 44 -14.47 -3.59 5.72
N PHE A 45 -13.64 -3.35 4.70
CA PHE A 45 -14.04 -3.54 3.30
C PHE A 45 -14.35 -5.02 3.00
N LEU A 46 -13.49 -5.95 3.44
CA LEU A 46 -13.70 -7.39 3.24
C LEU A 46 -14.93 -7.92 4.00
N LEU A 47 -15.18 -7.40 5.22
CA LEU A 47 -16.41 -7.72 5.98
C LEU A 47 -17.68 -7.24 5.24
N LYS A 48 -17.66 -6.05 4.63
CA LYS A 48 -18.77 -5.56 3.79
C LYS A 48 -19.01 -6.46 2.57
N MET A 49 -17.94 -7.07 2.03
CA MET A 49 -18.03 -8.09 0.98
C MET A 49 -18.47 -9.46 1.51
N LYS A 50 -18.85 -9.56 2.80
CA LYS A 50 -19.28 -10.79 3.49
C LYS A 50 -18.18 -11.84 3.65
N MET A 51 -16.91 -11.45 3.67
CA MET A 51 -15.84 -12.34 4.08
C MET A 51 -15.96 -12.63 5.58
N ASP A 52 -15.86 -13.90 5.97
CA ASP A 52 -15.96 -14.29 7.38
C ASP A 52 -14.80 -13.72 8.21
N LYS A 53 -15.14 -13.08 9.34
CA LYS A 53 -14.18 -12.46 10.26
C LYS A 53 -13.09 -13.46 10.74
N LYS A 54 -13.42 -14.74 10.86
CA LYS A 54 -12.49 -15.80 11.29
C LYS A 54 -11.24 -15.92 10.39
N TYR A 55 -11.29 -15.43 9.14
CA TYR A 55 -10.15 -15.44 8.22
C TYR A 55 -9.28 -14.19 8.32
N LEU A 56 -9.79 -13.10 8.93
CA LEU A 56 -9.17 -11.77 8.94
C LEU A 56 -8.30 -11.49 10.17
N GLU A 57 -7.77 -12.53 10.80
CA GLU A 57 -6.95 -12.42 12.00
C GLU A 57 -5.61 -11.69 11.75
N HIS A 58 -5.00 -11.99 10.61
CA HIS A 58 -3.71 -11.40 10.22
C HIS A 58 -3.85 -10.74 8.84
N VAL A 59 -4.04 -9.44 8.85
CA VAL A 59 -4.06 -8.60 7.66
C VAL A 59 -3.00 -7.52 7.80
N MET A 60 -2.07 -7.45 6.86
CA MET A 60 -1.04 -6.44 6.78
C MET A 60 -1.21 -5.62 5.51
N THR A 61 -1.05 -4.31 5.62
CA THR A 61 -1.10 -3.40 4.48
C THR A 61 0.19 -2.59 4.37
N SER A 62 0.52 -2.19 3.15
CA SER A 62 1.66 -1.30 2.90
C SER A 62 1.50 0.05 3.62
N GLY A 63 0.27 0.59 3.68
CA GLY A 63 -0.01 1.81 4.43
C GLY A 63 0.27 1.67 5.92
N GLU A 64 -0.08 0.53 6.53
CA GLU A 64 0.23 0.29 7.95
C GLU A 64 1.73 0.15 8.21
N ALA A 65 2.44 -0.58 7.34
CA ALA A 65 3.90 -0.72 7.42
C ALA A 65 4.61 0.64 7.31
N ALA A 66 4.19 1.48 6.35
CA ALA A 66 4.72 2.84 6.20
C ALA A 66 4.46 3.68 7.44
N MET A 67 3.24 3.67 7.98
CA MET A 67 2.87 4.43 9.16
C MET A 67 3.62 3.98 10.42
N TYR A 68 3.92 2.68 10.54
CA TYR A 68 4.77 2.19 11.62
C TYR A 68 6.16 2.85 11.56
N ALA A 69 6.80 2.90 10.40
CA ALA A 69 8.10 3.54 10.22
C ALA A 69 8.05 5.06 10.43
N ILE A 70 7.00 5.74 9.95
CA ILE A 70 6.78 7.19 10.13
C ILE A 70 6.60 7.53 11.60
N ASN A 71 5.82 6.76 12.36
CA ASN A 71 5.63 6.96 13.79
C ASN A 71 6.93 6.83 14.60
N GLN A 72 7.90 6.05 14.10
CA GLN A 72 9.25 5.96 14.66
C GLN A 72 10.17 7.11 14.22
N LYS A 73 9.66 8.09 13.49
CA LYS A 73 10.40 9.26 12.96
C LYS A 73 11.60 8.90 12.10
N LYS A 74 11.57 7.77 11.40
CA LYS A 74 12.69 7.30 10.54
C LYS A 74 13.01 8.26 9.39
N PHE A 75 12.06 9.12 8.99
CA PHE A 75 12.19 10.00 7.83
C PHE A 75 12.12 11.50 8.19
N GLY A 76 12.03 11.83 9.46
CA GLY A 76 11.79 13.18 9.96
C GLY A 76 10.45 13.30 10.69
N LYS A 77 10.03 14.54 10.96
CA LYS A 77 8.82 14.84 11.72
C LYS A 77 7.67 15.30 10.82
N THR A 78 7.97 16.14 9.84
CA THR A 78 6.96 16.81 9.02
C THR A 78 6.87 16.18 7.63
N PHE A 79 5.67 16.13 7.07
CA PHE A 79 5.48 15.56 5.74
C PHE A 79 4.50 16.35 4.87
N TYR A 80 4.73 16.28 3.57
CA TYR A 80 3.75 16.68 2.57
C TYR A 80 2.96 15.45 2.12
N HIS A 81 1.62 15.51 2.19
CA HIS A 81 0.78 14.45 1.68
C HIS A 81 0.53 14.60 0.18
N LEU A 82 0.99 13.64 -0.60
CA LEU A 82 0.71 13.49 -2.02
C LEU A 82 -0.22 12.30 -2.21
N GLY A 83 -1.48 12.59 -2.55
CA GLY A 83 -2.50 11.56 -2.71
C GLY A 83 -3.92 12.10 -2.59
N PRO A 84 -4.93 11.26 -2.83
CA PRO A 84 -6.31 11.66 -2.83
C PRO A 84 -6.80 11.98 -1.41
N THR A 85 -7.81 12.85 -1.33
CA THR A 85 -8.40 13.30 -0.05
C THR A 85 -8.94 12.14 0.78
N ARG A 86 -9.43 11.08 0.14
CA ARG A 86 -9.94 9.86 0.81
C ARG A 86 -8.90 9.10 1.63
N ASP A 87 -7.61 9.35 1.41
CA ASP A 87 -6.52 8.64 2.10
C ASP A 87 -6.02 9.35 3.37
N ILE A 88 -6.65 10.45 3.80
CA ILE A 88 -6.32 11.15 5.06
C ILE A 88 -6.30 10.19 6.25
N SER A 89 -7.15 9.17 6.26
CA SER A 89 -7.17 8.16 7.32
C SER A 89 -5.86 7.36 7.49
N VAL A 90 -4.97 7.41 6.49
CA VAL A 90 -3.64 6.77 6.54
C VAL A 90 -2.80 7.39 7.64
N PHE A 91 -2.84 8.72 7.77
CA PHE A 91 -1.99 9.49 8.69
C PHE A 91 -2.77 10.25 9.77
N GLU A 92 -4.02 9.84 10.07
CA GLU A 92 -4.88 10.52 11.05
C GLU A 92 -4.19 10.78 12.40
N LYS A 93 -3.38 9.83 12.87
CA LYS A 93 -2.65 9.94 14.15
C LYS A 93 -1.50 10.95 14.14
N VAL A 94 -1.05 11.37 12.97
CA VAL A 94 0.08 12.30 12.78
C VAL A 94 -0.29 13.47 11.86
N LYS A 95 -1.57 13.74 11.68
CA LYS A 95 -2.09 14.78 10.78
C LYS A 95 -1.52 16.18 11.07
N ASP A 96 -1.23 16.47 12.32
CA ASP A 96 -0.68 17.76 12.76
C ASP A 96 0.77 17.98 12.30
N ASN A 97 1.44 16.91 11.81
CA ASN A 97 2.77 16.98 11.23
C ASN A 97 2.73 17.26 9.70
N ARG A 98 1.53 17.36 9.12
CA ARG A 98 1.37 17.70 7.70
C ARG A 98 1.72 19.16 7.46
N THR A 99 2.51 19.42 6.41
CA THR A 99 2.91 20.76 6.01
C THR A 99 2.94 20.88 4.47
N ASP A 100 3.32 22.02 3.96
CA ASP A 100 3.51 22.22 2.52
C ASP A 100 4.77 21.50 1.99
N LEU A 101 4.86 21.35 0.66
CA LEU A 101 5.92 20.60 -0.01
C LEU A 101 7.31 21.23 0.19
N GLN A 102 7.38 22.55 0.39
CA GLN A 102 8.65 23.27 0.58
C GLN A 102 9.27 22.95 1.94
N ASN A 103 8.44 22.90 3.00
CA ASN A 103 8.86 22.86 4.39
C ASN A 103 8.84 21.45 5.00
N CYS A 104 8.39 20.42 4.25
CA CYS A 104 8.36 19.06 4.76
C CYS A 104 9.74 18.40 4.82
N ASP A 105 9.92 17.47 5.75
CA ASP A 105 11.10 16.61 5.83
C ASP A 105 11.04 15.53 4.73
N PHE A 106 9.84 15.00 4.44
CA PHE A 106 9.63 13.96 3.43
C PHE A 106 8.26 14.11 2.75
N ILE A 107 8.08 13.42 1.62
CA ILE A 107 6.83 13.33 0.87
C ILE A 107 6.18 11.99 1.18
N LEU A 108 4.94 12.01 1.68
CA LEU A 108 4.12 10.81 1.90
C LEU A 108 3.19 10.62 0.70
N CYS A 109 3.54 9.68 -0.19
CA CYS A 109 2.76 9.38 -1.39
C CYS A 109 1.84 8.18 -1.15
N THR A 110 0.53 8.43 -1.12
CA THR A 110 -0.52 7.41 -0.97
C THR A 110 -1.25 7.11 -2.28
N GLY A 111 -1.10 7.97 -3.28
CA GLY A 111 -1.79 7.88 -4.57
C GLY A 111 -1.59 9.14 -5.40
N LEU A 112 -2.47 9.36 -6.36
CA LEU A 112 -2.58 10.57 -7.14
C LEU A 112 -3.63 11.50 -6.52
N PHE A 113 -3.57 12.79 -6.83
CA PHE A 113 -4.64 13.74 -6.48
C PHE A 113 -5.90 13.47 -7.30
N ASP A 114 -7.06 13.74 -6.71
CA ASP A 114 -8.35 13.47 -7.37
C ASP A 114 -8.50 14.26 -8.70
N ASP A 115 -7.93 15.47 -8.80
CA ASP A 115 -7.99 16.31 -10.01
C ASP A 115 -6.90 15.97 -11.06
N TYR A 116 -5.93 15.11 -10.73
CA TYR A 116 -4.78 14.77 -11.58
C TYR A 116 -4.50 13.27 -11.59
N ASP A 117 -5.55 12.46 -11.57
CA ASP A 117 -5.49 11.00 -11.40
C ASP A 117 -4.85 10.26 -12.59
N ASN A 118 -4.70 10.90 -13.74
CA ASN A 118 -4.08 10.36 -14.95
C ASN A 118 -2.94 11.23 -15.52
N ASP A 119 -2.56 12.34 -14.86
CA ASP A 119 -1.56 13.28 -15.38
C ASP A 119 -0.19 13.14 -14.70
N LEU A 120 0.61 12.16 -15.12
CA LEU A 120 1.98 12.02 -14.63
C LEU A 120 2.88 13.22 -14.96
N GLY A 121 2.56 13.99 -16.00
CA GLY A 121 3.26 15.22 -16.36
C GLY A 121 3.11 16.32 -15.29
N TYR A 122 1.94 16.38 -14.65
CA TYR A 122 1.72 17.26 -13.50
C TYR A 122 2.69 16.92 -12.35
N TYR A 123 2.81 15.64 -11.98
CA TYR A 123 3.70 15.20 -10.90
C TYR A 123 5.17 15.43 -11.22
N LYS A 124 5.57 15.25 -12.48
CA LYS A 124 6.92 15.56 -12.93
C LYS A 124 7.26 17.03 -12.67
N LYS A 125 6.37 17.95 -13.02
CA LYS A 125 6.56 19.40 -12.79
C LYS A 125 6.56 19.73 -11.30
N LEU A 126 5.61 19.15 -10.52
CA LEU A 126 5.48 19.39 -9.09
C LEU A 126 6.73 18.95 -8.33
N LEU A 127 7.29 17.78 -8.65
CA LEU A 127 8.33 17.13 -7.87
C LEU A 127 9.76 17.50 -8.30
N LEU A 128 9.94 18.05 -9.50
CA LEU A 128 11.27 18.35 -10.09
C LEU A 128 12.20 19.14 -9.15
N LYS A 129 11.66 20.12 -8.42
CA LYS A 129 12.44 20.97 -7.50
C LYS A 129 12.61 20.39 -6.10
N HIS A 130 12.10 19.18 -5.86
CA HIS A 130 12.05 18.55 -4.54
C HIS A 130 12.74 17.18 -4.46
N VAL A 131 13.57 16.86 -5.45
CA VAL A 131 14.28 15.57 -5.56
C VAL A 131 15.31 15.33 -4.43
N SER A 132 15.67 16.35 -3.68
CA SER A 132 16.51 16.22 -2.48
C SER A 132 15.76 15.62 -1.27
N LYS A 133 14.43 15.59 -1.32
CA LYS A 133 13.60 14.97 -0.27
C LYS A 133 13.42 13.48 -0.54
N LYS A 134 13.10 12.71 0.51
CA LYS A 134 12.67 11.31 0.33
C LYS A 134 11.18 11.24 0.02
N LEU A 135 10.79 10.38 -0.91
CA LEU A 135 9.40 10.03 -1.15
C LEU A 135 9.10 8.67 -0.54
N ILE A 136 8.13 8.63 0.36
CA ILE A 136 7.65 7.41 1.01
C ILE A 136 6.42 6.93 0.25
N CYS A 137 6.58 5.85 -0.51
CA CYS A 137 5.51 5.27 -1.32
C CYS A 137 4.78 4.17 -0.54
N THR A 138 3.48 4.37 -0.31
CA THR A 138 2.64 3.44 0.46
C THR A 138 1.85 2.46 -0.40
N ASN A 139 2.03 2.48 -1.71
CA ASN A 139 1.48 1.51 -2.66
C ASN A 139 2.42 1.36 -3.86
N PRO A 140 3.29 0.33 -3.91
CA PRO A 140 4.25 0.13 -4.99
C PRO A 140 3.63 -0.24 -6.34
N ASP A 141 2.35 -0.60 -6.40
CA ASP A 141 1.70 -0.93 -7.65
C ASP A 141 1.71 0.30 -8.58
N LEU A 142 2.01 0.09 -9.86
CA LEU A 142 1.95 1.15 -10.87
C LEU A 142 0.51 1.44 -11.25
N ILE A 143 -0.25 0.38 -11.46
CA ILE A 143 -1.66 0.41 -11.88
C ILE A 143 -2.48 -0.62 -11.11
N VAL A 144 -3.77 -0.39 -11.05
CA VAL A 144 -4.76 -1.37 -10.58
C VAL A 144 -5.96 -1.38 -11.53
N HIS A 145 -6.53 -2.55 -11.74
CA HIS A 145 -7.77 -2.68 -12.51
C HIS A 145 -8.97 -2.69 -11.57
N ARG A 146 -9.91 -1.79 -11.80
CA ARG A 146 -11.22 -1.78 -11.16
C ARG A 146 -12.29 -2.10 -12.21
N GLY A 147 -12.64 -3.38 -12.31
CA GLY A 147 -13.42 -3.88 -13.44
C GLY A 147 -12.61 -3.74 -14.74
N SER A 148 -13.14 -2.99 -15.71
CA SER A 148 -12.48 -2.70 -16.99
C SER A 148 -11.64 -1.41 -16.99
N VAL A 149 -11.65 -0.64 -15.90
CA VAL A 149 -10.94 0.64 -15.80
C VAL A 149 -9.58 0.43 -15.18
N GLU A 150 -8.53 0.92 -15.84
CA GLU A 150 -7.17 0.99 -15.32
C GLU A 150 -6.99 2.32 -14.55
N GLU A 151 -6.53 2.24 -13.31
CA GLU A 151 -6.26 3.39 -12.45
C GLU A 151 -4.77 3.41 -12.10
N LEU A 152 -4.12 4.58 -12.20
CA LEU A 152 -2.74 4.77 -11.73
C LEU A 152 -2.68 4.71 -10.20
N CYS A 153 -1.59 4.14 -9.68
CA CYS A 153 -1.32 4.04 -8.25
C CYS A 153 -0.12 4.91 -7.82
N ALA A 154 0.13 4.98 -6.51
CA ALA A 154 1.25 5.75 -5.97
C ALA A 154 2.61 5.34 -6.56
N GLY A 155 2.79 4.07 -6.92
CA GLY A 155 4.00 3.57 -7.58
C GLY A 155 4.30 4.27 -8.90
N SER A 156 3.30 4.70 -9.67
CA SER A 156 3.50 5.47 -10.89
C SER A 156 4.09 6.85 -10.61
N VAL A 157 3.64 7.52 -9.55
CA VAL A 157 4.22 8.81 -9.11
C VAL A 157 5.62 8.60 -8.53
N ALA A 158 5.82 7.56 -7.75
CA ALA A 158 7.13 7.19 -7.21
C ALA A 158 8.15 6.94 -8.34
N LYS A 159 7.74 6.22 -9.39
CA LYS A 159 8.58 6.01 -10.59
C LYS A 159 8.95 7.31 -11.29
N VAL A 160 8.01 8.25 -11.44
CA VAL A 160 8.31 9.60 -11.97
C VAL A 160 9.36 10.30 -11.10
N PHE A 161 9.26 10.17 -9.77
CA PHE A 161 10.21 10.80 -8.86
C PHE A 161 11.61 10.19 -8.94
N GLU A 162 11.73 8.85 -9.08
CA GLU A 162 13.00 8.17 -9.34
C GLU A 162 13.63 8.62 -10.67
N ASP A 163 12.81 8.73 -11.74
CA ASP A 163 13.28 9.16 -13.06
C ASP A 163 13.80 10.63 -13.05
N LEU A 164 13.38 11.43 -12.07
CA LEU A 164 13.92 12.76 -11.79
C LEU A 164 15.20 12.74 -10.94
N GLY A 165 15.65 11.57 -10.46
CA GLY A 165 16.80 11.39 -9.56
C GLY A 165 16.47 11.49 -8.07
N GLY A 166 15.19 11.42 -7.69
CA GLY A 166 14.76 11.42 -6.30
C GLY A 166 14.89 10.04 -5.63
N GLU A 167 15.06 10.01 -4.31
CA GLU A 167 15.11 8.78 -3.50
C GLU A 167 13.70 8.37 -3.08
N VAL A 168 13.30 7.12 -3.39
CA VAL A 168 12.02 6.54 -2.98
C VAL A 168 12.24 5.43 -1.96
N VAL A 169 11.44 5.44 -0.90
CA VAL A 169 11.32 4.32 0.04
C VAL A 169 9.95 3.68 -0.15
N TYR A 170 9.96 2.45 -0.62
CA TYR A 170 8.75 1.70 -0.89
C TYR A 170 8.31 0.87 0.31
N PHE A 171 7.03 0.94 0.65
CA PHE A 171 6.36 0.02 1.55
C PHE A 171 5.32 -0.79 0.77
N GLY A 172 5.37 -2.10 0.91
CA GLY A 172 4.50 -3.03 0.20
C GLY A 172 5.27 -4.05 -0.62
N LYS A 173 4.54 -5.00 -1.20
CA LYS A 173 5.11 -6.03 -2.07
C LYS A 173 5.72 -5.40 -3.33
N PRO A 174 6.90 -5.85 -3.81
CA PRO A 174 7.72 -6.97 -3.35
C PRO A 174 8.81 -6.58 -2.32
N HIS A 175 8.72 -5.43 -1.69
CA HIS A 175 9.78 -4.90 -0.80
C HIS A 175 9.79 -5.62 0.55
N LYS A 176 10.99 -5.88 1.05
CA LYS A 176 11.27 -6.72 2.23
C LYS A 176 10.58 -6.24 3.51
N GLU A 177 10.47 -4.94 3.69
CA GLU A 177 9.96 -4.30 4.91
C GLU A 177 8.57 -4.80 5.32
N VAL A 178 7.69 -5.00 4.35
CA VAL A 178 6.34 -5.46 4.63
C VAL A 178 6.28 -6.95 4.96
N TYR A 179 7.20 -7.73 4.39
CA TYR A 179 7.28 -9.17 4.68
C TYR A 179 7.86 -9.44 6.06
N ASP A 180 8.87 -8.68 6.50
CA ASP A 180 9.43 -8.76 7.84
C ASP A 180 8.40 -8.50 8.94
N MET A 181 7.33 -7.77 8.63
CA MET A 181 6.20 -7.56 9.55
C MET A 181 5.18 -8.71 9.54
N CYS A 182 5.25 -9.61 8.56
CA CYS A 182 4.28 -10.70 8.40
C CYS A 182 4.76 -12.02 9.01
N PHE A 183 6.05 -12.29 8.96
CA PHE A 183 6.63 -13.56 9.41
C PHE A 183 8.08 -13.40 9.89
N GLY A 184 8.50 -14.31 10.75
CA GLY A 184 9.86 -14.36 11.28
C GLY A 184 10.87 -15.02 10.34
N PRO A 185 12.18 -14.81 10.55
CA PRO A 185 13.25 -15.25 9.64
C PRO A 185 13.39 -16.77 9.50
N LYS A 186 12.78 -17.56 10.38
CA LYS A 186 12.83 -19.05 10.38
C LYS A 186 11.51 -19.69 9.93
N GLU A 187 10.48 -18.91 9.64
CA GLU A 187 9.20 -19.45 9.18
C GLU A 187 9.31 -19.87 7.71
N LYS A 188 8.77 -21.05 7.39
CA LYS A 188 8.61 -21.50 6.00
C LYS A 188 7.33 -20.89 5.45
N VAL A 189 7.46 -20.06 4.44
CA VAL A 189 6.37 -19.28 3.86
C VAL A 189 6.10 -19.71 2.42
N LEU A 190 4.82 -19.90 2.10
CA LEU A 190 4.34 -20.00 0.73
C LEU A 190 3.64 -18.69 0.38
N ALA A 191 4.15 -17.96 -0.58
CA ALA A 191 3.50 -16.77 -1.13
C ALA A 191 2.56 -17.17 -2.27
N ILE A 192 1.34 -16.63 -2.27
CA ILE A 192 0.34 -16.83 -3.33
C ILE A 192 -0.12 -15.44 -3.80
N GLY A 193 -0.02 -15.21 -5.10
CA GLY A 193 -0.39 -13.94 -5.71
C GLY A 193 -0.73 -14.11 -7.19
N ASP A 194 -1.30 -13.07 -7.78
CA ASP A 194 -1.75 -12.99 -9.17
C ASP A 194 -0.83 -12.14 -10.06
N ASN A 195 0.16 -11.46 -9.46
CA ASN A 195 1.05 -10.56 -10.18
C ASN A 195 2.52 -10.92 -9.93
N LEU A 196 3.22 -11.36 -10.98
CA LEU A 196 4.63 -11.76 -10.91
C LEU A 196 5.56 -10.62 -10.45
N ARG A 197 5.22 -9.36 -10.71
CA ARG A 197 6.05 -8.21 -10.34
C ARG A 197 5.96 -7.85 -8.85
N THR A 198 4.84 -8.17 -8.20
CA THR A 198 4.56 -7.75 -6.82
C THR A 198 4.38 -8.91 -5.84
N CYS A 199 4.32 -10.16 -6.32
CA CYS A 199 4.04 -11.33 -5.47
C CYS A 199 5.21 -12.29 -5.33
N LEU A 200 6.30 -12.08 -6.04
CA LEU A 200 7.54 -12.86 -5.89
C LEU A 200 8.46 -12.19 -4.85
N LEU A 201 8.98 -13.00 -3.94
CA LEU A 201 10.07 -12.68 -3.02
C LEU A 201 11.42 -12.92 -3.70
#